data_afa5c33cd86565d31451005818ff8b92
#
_entry.id   afa5c33cd86565d31451005818ff8b92
#
_cell.length_a   1.000
_cell.length_b   1.000
_cell.length_c   1.000
_cell.angle_alpha   90.00
_cell.angle_beta   90.00
_cell.angle_gamma   90.00
#
_symmetry.space_group_name_H-M   'P 1'
#
loop_
_entity.id
_entity.type
_entity.pdbx_description
1 polymer ?
#
loop_
_entity_poly.entity_id
_entity_poly.type
_entity_poly.pdbx_seq_one_letter_code
_entity_poly.pdbx_strand_id
1 'polypeptide(L)'
;YGNVSSCRAYYETVSGGALIYTNVVIGWIQAPHPRDYYDKPSVENGQCGRQLIGDVLRVLAARDDYATEILPRLQQASYREQKKLVVMSDYSIRALNVYFAGEESTTWGYGLWAHQSTLQSDQYKAAQITIDGYTCHFSTYQLTPVTSNPSILTFCHENGHMVCDFPDLYHYN
;
A
#
# COMPACT_ATOMS: atom_id res chain seq x y z
N TYR A 1 -0.57 24.53 -9.59
CA TYR A 1 0.13 23.26 -9.64
C TYR A 1 -0.07 22.68 -11.04
N GLY A 2 1.03 22.50 -11.82
CA GLY A 2 0.96 21.98 -13.18
C GLY A 2 0.34 20.59 -13.24
N ASN A 3 -0.05 20.14 -14.43
CA ASN A 3 -0.59 18.81 -14.67
C ASN A 3 0.43 17.74 -14.25
N VAL A 4 0.28 17.19 -13.06
CA VAL A 4 1.13 16.11 -12.55
C VAL A 4 0.58 14.80 -13.07
N SER A 5 1.31 14.16 -13.97
CA SER A 5 0.86 12.96 -14.69
C SER A 5 1.06 11.65 -13.92
N SER A 6 1.75 11.68 -12.78
CA SER A 6 2.02 10.49 -11.98
C SER A 6 2.46 10.83 -10.55
N CYS A 7 2.36 9.86 -9.63
CA CYS A 7 2.85 10.03 -8.26
C CYS A 7 4.36 10.33 -8.21
N ARG A 8 5.14 9.72 -9.12
CA ARG A 8 6.56 10.04 -9.25
C ARG A 8 6.78 11.52 -9.55
N ALA A 9 6.11 12.04 -10.58
CA ALA A 9 6.24 13.44 -10.98
C ALA A 9 5.74 14.40 -9.87
N TYR A 10 4.69 14.01 -9.13
CA TYR A 10 4.23 14.76 -7.98
C TYR A 10 5.32 14.88 -6.92
N TYR A 11 5.88 13.75 -6.43
CA TYR A 11 6.88 13.78 -5.36
C TYR A 11 8.20 14.41 -5.80
N GLU A 12 8.64 14.18 -7.04
CA GLU A 12 9.81 14.83 -7.60
C GLU A 12 9.65 16.35 -7.62
N THR A 13 8.47 16.83 -8.04
CA THR A 13 8.18 18.28 -8.09
C THR A 13 8.11 18.91 -6.69
N VAL A 14 7.33 18.31 -5.76
CA VAL A 14 7.12 18.92 -4.44
C VAL A 14 8.34 18.84 -3.54
N SER A 15 9.24 17.88 -3.78
CA SER A 15 10.49 17.72 -3.04
C SER A 15 11.68 18.45 -3.67
N GLY A 16 11.48 19.16 -4.79
CA GLY A 16 12.58 19.76 -5.54
C GLY A 16 13.59 18.74 -6.07
N GLY A 17 13.13 17.54 -6.45
CA GLY A 17 13.96 16.43 -6.94
C GLY A 17 14.61 15.56 -5.84
N ALA A 18 14.36 15.84 -4.56
CA ALA A 18 14.95 15.09 -3.45
C ALA A 18 14.34 13.69 -3.29
N LEU A 19 13.05 13.52 -3.63
CA LEU A 19 12.35 12.23 -3.55
C LEU A 19 12.00 11.71 -4.95
N ILE A 20 12.68 10.66 -5.36
CA ILE A 20 12.37 9.91 -6.58
C ILE A 20 11.52 8.69 -6.21
N TYR A 21 10.21 8.81 -6.39
CA TYR A 21 9.26 7.78 -6.03
C TYR A 21 9.13 6.73 -7.14
N THR A 22 9.34 5.46 -6.80
CA THR A 22 9.17 4.33 -7.72
C THR A 22 8.42 3.18 -7.04
N ASN A 23 7.77 2.33 -7.84
CA ASN A 23 7.03 1.17 -7.34
C ASN A 23 7.42 -0.11 -8.09
N VAL A 24 7.36 -1.24 -7.40
CA VAL A 24 7.22 -2.54 -8.03
C VAL A 24 5.72 -2.83 -8.15
N VAL A 25 5.23 -2.84 -9.38
CA VAL A 25 3.80 -3.06 -9.63
C VAL A 25 3.55 -4.55 -9.81
N ILE A 26 2.65 -5.10 -9.01
CA ILE A 26 2.07 -6.44 -9.16
C ILE A 26 0.67 -6.26 -9.74
N GLY A 27 0.31 -7.08 -10.71
CA GLY A 27 -0.99 -7.01 -11.37
C GLY A 27 -2.17 -7.30 -10.44
N TRP A 28 -3.37 -7.26 -10.98
CA TRP A 28 -4.60 -7.53 -10.24
C TRP A 28 -4.59 -8.92 -9.59
N ILE A 29 -5.01 -8.96 -8.34
CA ILE A 29 -5.17 -10.17 -7.56
C ILE A 29 -6.66 -10.30 -7.20
N GLN A 30 -7.24 -11.45 -7.50
CA GLN A 30 -8.61 -11.75 -7.09
C GLN A 30 -8.62 -12.04 -5.59
N ALA A 31 -9.34 -11.22 -4.82
CA ALA A 31 -9.57 -11.50 -3.41
C ALA A 31 -10.41 -12.77 -3.23
N PRO A 32 -10.17 -13.58 -2.16
CA PRO A 32 -10.85 -14.86 -1.99
C PRO A 32 -12.34 -14.74 -1.64
N HIS A 33 -12.78 -13.56 -1.21
CA HIS A 33 -14.18 -13.29 -0.84
C HIS A 33 -14.76 -12.15 -1.68
N PRO A 34 -16.08 -12.07 -1.83
CA PRO A 34 -16.72 -10.97 -2.51
C PRO A 34 -16.62 -9.66 -1.72
N ARG A 35 -16.91 -8.55 -2.39
CA ARG A 35 -16.73 -7.21 -1.83
C ARG A 35 -17.45 -6.97 -0.51
N ASP A 36 -18.69 -7.43 -0.37
CA ASP A 36 -19.52 -7.28 0.82
C ASP A 36 -18.96 -7.99 2.06
N TYR A 37 -18.10 -8.98 1.85
CA TYR A 37 -17.34 -9.59 2.94
C TYR A 37 -16.34 -8.61 3.58
N TYR A 38 -15.71 -7.75 2.77
CA TYR A 38 -14.72 -6.77 3.23
C TYR A 38 -15.33 -5.40 3.51
N ASP A 39 -16.30 -4.97 2.69
CA ASP A 39 -16.88 -3.64 2.79
C ASP A 39 -18.07 -3.62 3.75
N LYS A 40 -17.77 -3.53 5.05
CA LYS A 40 -18.77 -3.56 6.13
C LYS A 40 -18.97 -2.15 6.69
N PRO A 41 -20.07 -1.45 6.35
CA PRO A 41 -20.32 -0.06 6.75
C PRO A 41 -20.42 0.18 8.28
N SER A 42 -20.52 -0.88 9.07
CA SER A 42 -20.55 -0.82 10.53
C SER A 42 -19.18 -1.07 11.21
N VAL A 43 -18.14 -1.34 10.42
CA VAL A 43 -16.81 -1.69 10.93
C VAL A 43 -15.86 -0.52 10.71
N GLU A 44 -15.35 0.02 11.82
CA GLU A 44 -14.48 1.20 11.88
C GLU A 44 -12.98 0.88 11.76
N ASN A 45 -12.18 1.95 11.73
CA ASN A 45 -10.75 1.97 11.99
C ASN A 45 -9.91 1.10 11.06
N GLY A 46 -10.27 1.05 9.79
CA GLY A 46 -9.48 0.35 8.76
C GLY A 46 -9.43 -1.18 8.92
N GLN A 47 -10.28 -1.78 9.76
CA GLN A 47 -10.32 -3.24 9.92
C GLN A 47 -10.67 -3.94 8.61
N CYS A 48 -11.59 -3.38 7.83
CA CYS A 48 -11.98 -3.89 6.52
C CYS A 48 -10.81 -3.90 5.55
N GLY A 49 -10.05 -2.82 5.50
CA GLY A 49 -8.83 -2.73 4.68
C GLY A 49 -7.77 -3.73 5.11
N ARG A 50 -7.50 -3.86 6.40
CA ARG A 50 -6.55 -4.85 6.93
C ARG A 50 -6.95 -6.28 6.60
N GLN A 51 -8.24 -6.61 6.71
CA GLN A 51 -8.75 -7.93 6.35
C GLN A 51 -8.52 -8.23 4.87
N LEU A 52 -8.91 -7.29 3.99
CA LEU A 52 -8.69 -7.42 2.55
C LEU A 52 -7.20 -7.61 2.22
N ILE A 53 -6.33 -6.78 2.78
CA ILE A 53 -4.90 -6.83 2.51
C ILE A 53 -4.28 -8.13 3.02
N GLY A 54 -4.65 -8.59 4.22
CA GLY A 54 -4.17 -9.86 4.75
C GLY A 54 -4.53 -11.05 3.87
N ASP A 55 -5.76 -11.09 3.37
CA ASP A 55 -6.23 -12.14 2.48
C ASP A 55 -5.54 -12.07 1.10
N VAL A 56 -5.38 -10.88 0.54
CA VAL A 56 -4.67 -10.68 -0.74
C VAL A 56 -3.19 -11.05 -0.63
N LEU A 57 -2.54 -10.73 0.48
CA LEU A 57 -1.13 -11.14 0.71
C LEU A 57 -1.00 -12.66 0.80
N ARG A 58 -1.97 -13.37 1.41
CA ARG A 58 -1.97 -14.84 1.41
C ARG A 58 -2.14 -15.41 0.01
N VAL A 59 -3.07 -14.86 -0.78
CA VAL A 59 -3.25 -15.26 -2.18
C VAL A 59 -1.98 -14.99 -2.98
N LEU A 60 -1.35 -13.83 -2.80
CA LEU A 60 -0.10 -13.48 -3.46
C LEU A 60 1.02 -14.48 -3.13
N ALA A 61 1.20 -14.79 -1.85
CA ALA A 61 2.25 -15.71 -1.39
C ALA A 61 2.02 -17.16 -1.85
N ALA A 62 0.77 -17.53 -2.13
CA ALA A 62 0.39 -18.87 -2.62
C ALA A 62 0.42 -19.00 -4.15
N ARG A 63 0.72 -17.94 -4.89
CA ARG A 63 0.81 -18.00 -6.36
C ARG A 63 2.01 -18.85 -6.80
N ASP A 64 1.85 -19.60 -7.86
CA ASP A 64 2.91 -20.44 -8.43
C ASP A 64 4.12 -19.61 -8.89
N ASP A 65 3.88 -18.39 -9.38
CA ASP A 65 4.90 -17.45 -9.84
C ASP A 65 5.51 -16.59 -8.71
N TYR A 66 5.04 -16.73 -7.46
CA TYR A 66 5.51 -15.88 -6.36
C TYR A 66 7.03 -16.01 -6.14
N ALA A 67 7.53 -17.23 -6.02
CA ALA A 67 8.95 -17.50 -5.76
C ALA A 67 9.84 -17.21 -6.98
N THR A 68 9.33 -17.39 -8.19
CA THR A 68 10.12 -17.33 -9.43
C THR A 68 10.08 -15.97 -10.12
N GLU A 69 9.03 -15.20 -9.96
CA GLU A 69 8.86 -13.93 -10.64
C GLU A 69 8.66 -12.74 -9.69
N ILE A 70 7.76 -12.88 -8.71
CA ILE A 70 7.37 -11.76 -7.84
C ILE A 70 8.44 -11.46 -6.80
N LEU A 71 8.85 -12.47 -6.05
CA LEU A 71 9.84 -12.33 -4.99
C LEU A 71 11.19 -11.81 -5.51
N PRO A 72 11.75 -12.29 -6.63
CA PRO A 72 12.98 -11.72 -7.19
C PRO A 72 12.86 -10.24 -7.58
N ARG A 73 11.70 -9.80 -8.07
CA ARG A 73 11.47 -8.39 -8.40
C ARG A 73 11.44 -7.51 -7.13
N LEU A 74 10.83 -8.00 -6.05
CA LEU A 74 10.83 -7.31 -4.77
C LEU A 74 12.23 -7.24 -4.17
N GLN A 75 12.97 -8.34 -4.20
CA GLN A 75 14.37 -8.40 -3.74
C GLN A 75 15.27 -7.48 -4.57
N GLN A 76 15.13 -7.47 -5.90
CA GLN A 76 15.92 -6.62 -6.78
C GLN A 76 15.63 -5.13 -6.54
N ALA A 77 14.38 -4.76 -6.30
CA ALA A 77 14.02 -3.39 -5.95
C ALA A 77 14.66 -2.95 -4.62
N SER A 78 14.71 -3.88 -3.65
CA SER A 78 15.38 -3.64 -2.36
C SER A 78 16.88 -3.47 -2.49
N TYR A 79 17.51 -4.32 -3.29
CA TYR A 79 18.97 -4.39 -3.43
C TYR A 79 19.54 -3.25 -4.29
N ARG A 80 18.95 -2.96 -5.44
CA ARG A 80 19.48 -1.97 -6.40
C ARG A 80 19.50 -0.55 -5.87
N GLU A 81 18.64 -0.24 -4.95
CA GLU A 81 18.41 1.14 -4.56
C GLU A 81 18.91 1.46 -3.15
N GLN A 82 19.59 0.48 -2.54
CA GLN A 82 20.33 0.60 -1.25
C GLN A 82 19.61 1.41 -0.16
N LYS A 83 18.29 1.55 -0.17
CA LYS A 83 17.52 2.27 0.87
C LYS A 83 16.07 2.56 0.50
N LYS A 84 15.45 1.88 -0.48
CA LYS A 84 14.19 2.36 -1.04
C LYS A 84 12.96 1.46 -0.89
N LEU A 85 13.13 0.20 -0.53
CA LEU A 85 12.16 -0.38 0.40
C LEU A 85 12.60 0.13 1.76
N VAL A 86 11.75 0.89 2.41
CA VAL A 86 12.08 1.41 3.74
C VAL A 86 12.02 0.25 4.70
N VAL A 87 13.12 -0.51 4.79
CA VAL A 87 13.28 -1.57 5.78
C VAL A 87 13.68 -0.89 7.07
N MET A 88 12.82 -1.02 8.05
CA MET A 88 13.05 -0.49 9.39
C MET A 88 13.98 -1.42 10.18
N SER A 89 14.48 -0.95 11.31
CA SER A 89 15.37 -1.72 12.20
C SER A 89 14.76 -3.01 12.75
N ASP A 90 13.42 -3.15 12.71
CA ASP A 90 12.67 -4.34 13.08
C ASP A 90 12.36 -5.27 11.88
N TYR A 91 13.03 -5.04 10.74
CA TYR A 91 12.81 -5.74 9.47
C TYR A 91 11.40 -5.56 8.89
N SER A 92 10.69 -4.55 9.28
CA SER A 92 9.42 -4.19 8.66
C SER A 92 9.64 -3.37 7.39
N ILE A 93 8.78 -3.60 6.38
CA ILE A 93 8.75 -2.85 5.13
C ILE A 93 7.58 -1.87 5.23
N ARG A 94 7.88 -0.59 5.20
CA ARG A 94 6.88 0.44 4.92
C ARG A 94 6.59 0.46 3.43
N ALA A 95 5.46 1.01 3.04
CA ALA A 95 5.16 1.33 1.66
C ALA A 95 4.54 0.19 0.82
N LEU A 96 3.62 -0.54 1.42
CA LEU A 96 2.69 -1.39 0.67
C LEU A 96 1.55 -0.53 0.12
N ASN A 97 1.49 -0.39 -1.20
CA ASN A 97 0.40 0.28 -1.89
C ASN A 97 -0.62 -0.74 -2.38
N VAL A 98 -1.86 -0.59 -1.98
CA VAL A 98 -2.95 -1.46 -2.41
C VAL A 98 -4.05 -0.65 -3.06
N TYR A 99 -4.43 -1.05 -4.27
CA TYR A 99 -5.58 -0.52 -4.95
C TYR A 99 -6.71 -1.56 -4.93
N PHE A 100 -7.91 -1.15 -4.57
CA PHE A 100 -9.08 -1.99 -4.69
C PHE A 100 -10.03 -1.48 -5.78
N ALA A 101 -10.67 -2.40 -6.50
CA ALA A 101 -11.59 -2.06 -7.57
C ALA A 101 -12.92 -1.55 -7.03
N GLY A 102 -13.41 -0.45 -7.58
CA GLY A 102 -14.72 0.15 -7.28
C GLY A 102 -14.63 1.37 -6.36
N GLU A 103 -15.81 1.88 -5.99
CA GLU A 103 -15.94 3.06 -5.15
C GLU A 103 -15.61 2.75 -3.68
N GLU A 104 -15.24 3.76 -2.92
CA GLU A 104 -15.10 3.63 -1.48
C GLU A 104 -16.45 3.56 -0.76
N SER A 105 -16.42 3.17 0.49
CA SER A 105 -17.60 3.18 1.36
C SER A 105 -18.13 4.61 1.52
N THR A 106 -19.45 4.74 1.58
CA THR A 106 -20.11 6.06 1.66
C THR A 106 -19.91 6.77 2.99
N THR A 107 -19.50 6.04 4.01
CA THR A 107 -19.26 6.58 5.35
C THR A 107 -17.76 6.59 5.64
N TRP A 108 -17.19 7.77 5.75
CA TRP A 108 -15.76 7.98 6.03
C TRP A 108 -15.35 7.26 7.35
N GLY A 109 -14.24 6.54 7.31
CA GLY A 109 -13.74 5.77 8.45
C GLY A 109 -14.34 4.38 8.61
N TYR A 110 -15.35 4.02 7.82
CA TYR A 110 -16.05 2.75 7.88
C TYR A 110 -15.93 1.96 6.57
N GLY A 111 -15.98 0.64 6.63
CA GLY A 111 -15.90 -0.22 5.47
C GLY A 111 -14.56 -0.11 4.73
N LEU A 112 -14.62 -0.14 3.39
CA LEU A 112 -13.47 0.08 2.52
C LEU A 112 -13.42 1.55 2.09
N TRP A 113 -12.39 2.26 2.50
CA TRP A 113 -12.16 3.67 2.20
C TRP A 113 -10.68 3.94 2.00
N ALA A 114 -10.33 5.08 1.39
CA ALA A 114 -8.94 5.46 1.20
C ALA A 114 -8.30 5.86 2.54
N HIS A 115 -7.20 5.22 2.90
CA HIS A 115 -6.46 5.53 4.14
C HIS A 115 -5.08 4.90 4.17
N GLN A 116 -4.22 5.44 5.02
CA GLN A 116 -2.98 4.83 5.46
C GLN A 116 -3.18 4.21 6.85
N SER A 117 -2.58 3.04 7.10
CA SER A 117 -2.59 2.41 8.41
C SER A 117 -1.49 1.34 8.53
N THR A 118 -1.51 0.61 9.67
CA THR A 118 -0.58 -0.48 9.94
C THR A 118 -1.26 -1.83 9.88
N LEU A 119 -0.53 -2.84 9.42
CA LEU A 119 -0.94 -4.25 9.48
C LEU A 119 -0.72 -4.81 10.88
N GLN A 120 -1.55 -5.73 11.28
CA GLN A 120 -1.40 -6.50 12.52
C GLN A 120 -0.63 -7.80 12.25
N SER A 121 -0.20 -8.47 13.31
CA SER A 121 0.72 -9.62 13.22
C SER A 121 0.22 -10.80 12.37
N ASP A 122 -1.07 -11.02 12.31
CA ASP A 122 -1.69 -12.08 11.51
C ASP A 122 -1.74 -11.74 10.01
N GLN A 123 -1.81 -10.45 9.66
CA GLN A 123 -1.82 -9.99 8.27
C GLN A 123 -0.41 -9.85 7.71
N TYR A 124 0.53 -9.22 8.42
CA TYR A 124 1.87 -9.00 7.87
C TYR A 124 2.69 -10.30 7.72
N LYS A 125 2.41 -11.34 8.49
CA LYS A 125 3.04 -12.66 8.34
C LYS A 125 2.60 -13.41 7.07
N ALA A 126 1.56 -12.95 6.40
CA ALA A 126 0.98 -13.62 5.25
C ALA A 126 1.92 -13.64 4.04
N ALA A 127 2.72 -12.60 3.84
CA ALA A 127 3.74 -12.55 2.80
C ALA A 127 5.03 -11.99 3.38
N GLN A 128 6.05 -12.83 3.40
CA GLN A 128 7.39 -12.48 3.86
C GLN A 128 8.35 -12.47 2.69
N ILE A 129 9.31 -11.57 2.71
CA ILE A 129 10.39 -11.52 1.73
C ILE A 129 11.74 -11.56 2.44
N THR A 130 12.72 -12.23 1.84
CA THR A 130 14.10 -12.25 2.36
C THR A 130 14.90 -11.17 1.66
N ILE A 131 15.45 -10.23 2.43
CA ILE A 131 16.30 -9.15 1.94
C ILE A 131 17.62 -9.24 2.72
N ASP A 132 18.74 -9.39 2.02
CA ASP A 132 20.09 -9.46 2.61
C ASP A 132 20.21 -10.54 3.74
N GLY A 133 19.49 -11.65 3.59
CA GLY A 133 19.47 -12.74 4.57
C GLY A 133 18.49 -12.56 5.72
N TYR A 134 17.78 -11.44 5.79
CA TYR A 134 16.76 -11.16 6.81
C TYR A 134 15.35 -11.39 6.29
N THR A 135 14.51 -12.01 7.10
CA THR A 135 13.09 -12.16 6.80
C THR A 135 12.36 -10.83 7.12
N CYS A 136 11.88 -10.17 6.09
CA CYS A 136 11.15 -8.91 6.18
C CYS A 136 9.66 -9.13 5.96
N HIS A 137 8.84 -8.23 6.50
CA HIS A 137 7.38 -8.24 6.36
C HIS A 137 6.83 -6.84 6.13
N PHE A 138 5.69 -6.74 5.44
CA PHE A 138 5.00 -5.45 5.28
C PHE A 138 4.37 -5.02 6.60
N SER A 139 4.62 -3.77 7.02
CA SER A 139 4.09 -3.23 8.28
C SER A 139 3.08 -2.12 8.08
N THR A 140 3.30 -1.25 7.12
CA THR A 140 2.39 -0.15 6.80
C THR A 140 1.87 -0.27 5.37
N TYR A 141 0.65 0.18 5.19
CA TYR A 141 0.00 0.18 3.90
C TYR A 141 -0.77 1.48 3.67
N GLN A 142 -1.01 1.77 2.42
CA GLN A 142 -2.09 2.64 2.00
C GLN A 142 -3.08 1.85 1.14
N LEU A 143 -4.35 2.17 1.25
CA LEU A 143 -5.44 1.60 0.48
C LEU A 143 -6.13 2.72 -0.30
N THR A 144 -6.32 2.53 -1.60
CA THR A 144 -6.96 3.54 -2.47
C THR A 144 -7.96 2.88 -3.41
N PRO A 145 -9.17 3.41 -3.59
CA PRO A 145 -10.11 2.92 -4.58
C PRO A 145 -9.65 3.23 -6.00
N VAL A 146 -9.92 2.32 -6.93
CA VAL A 146 -9.82 2.56 -8.36
C VAL A 146 -11.22 2.64 -8.93
N THR A 147 -11.67 3.84 -9.15
CA THR A 147 -12.98 4.18 -9.68
C THR A 147 -12.92 4.40 -11.20
N SER A 148 -14.05 4.73 -11.81
CA SER A 148 -14.11 5.14 -13.22
C SER A 148 -13.35 6.45 -13.51
N ASN A 149 -13.09 7.27 -12.48
CA ASN A 149 -12.31 8.50 -12.56
C ASN A 149 -11.25 8.53 -11.42
N PRO A 150 -10.17 7.75 -11.53
CA PRO A 150 -9.19 7.63 -10.45
C PRO A 150 -8.43 8.93 -10.23
N SER A 151 -8.28 9.32 -8.97
CA SER A 151 -7.49 10.49 -8.56
C SER A 151 -6.14 10.06 -7.99
N ILE A 152 -5.06 10.59 -8.54
CA ILE A 152 -3.73 10.42 -7.94
C ILE A 152 -3.55 11.23 -6.64
N LEU A 153 -4.42 12.22 -6.39
CA LEU A 153 -4.28 13.09 -5.21
C LEU A 153 -4.48 12.31 -3.92
N THR A 154 -5.55 11.51 -3.83
CA THR A 154 -5.80 10.64 -2.68
C THR A 154 -4.64 9.67 -2.46
N PHE A 155 -4.18 9.02 -3.53
CA PHE A 155 -3.02 8.14 -3.46
C PHE A 155 -1.77 8.87 -2.96
N CYS A 156 -1.46 10.04 -3.48
CA CYS A 156 -0.30 10.84 -3.03
C CYS A 156 -0.46 11.30 -1.58
N HIS A 157 -1.68 11.64 -1.14
CA HIS A 157 -1.98 12.02 0.24
C HIS A 157 -1.66 10.86 1.19
N GLU A 158 -2.23 9.68 0.97
CA GLU A 158 -2.00 8.50 1.81
C GLU A 158 -0.53 8.03 1.79
N ASN A 159 0.14 8.16 0.63
CA ASN A 159 1.58 7.90 0.56
C ASN A 159 2.41 8.94 1.31
N GLY A 160 1.97 10.18 1.39
CA GLY A 160 2.62 11.20 2.19
C GLY A 160 2.68 10.82 3.67
N HIS A 161 1.57 10.31 4.20
CA HIS A 161 1.54 9.75 5.55
C HIS A 161 2.47 8.53 5.68
N MET A 162 2.37 7.59 4.74
CA MET A 162 3.08 6.30 4.82
C MET A 162 4.60 6.44 4.66
N VAL A 163 5.05 7.23 3.70
CA VAL A 163 6.46 7.29 3.28
C VAL A 163 7.21 8.44 3.96
N CYS A 164 6.52 9.56 4.21
CA CYS A 164 7.13 10.78 4.71
C CYS A 164 6.72 11.12 6.16
N ASP A 165 5.86 10.32 6.78
CA ASP A 165 5.29 10.57 8.10
C ASP A 165 4.61 11.98 8.20
N PHE A 166 4.05 12.48 7.10
CA PHE A 166 3.37 13.77 7.11
C PHE A 166 2.07 13.68 7.93
N PRO A 167 1.80 14.64 8.82
CA PRO A 167 0.52 14.74 9.50
C PRO A 167 -0.56 15.28 8.55
N ASP A 168 -1.83 15.04 8.89
CA ASP A 168 -2.94 15.77 8.30
C ASP A 168 -2.84 17.26 8.64
N LEU A 169 -2.91 18.09 7.61
CA LEU A 169 -2.83 19.54 7.74
C LEU A 169 -4.22 20.19 7.54
N TYR A 170 -5.27 19.48 7.94
CA TYR A 170 -6.63 20.02 7.88
C TYR A 170 -6.90 20.98 9.03
N HIS A 171 -7.55 22.08 8.72
CA HIS A 171 -8.24 22.88 9.73
C HIS A 171 -9.60 22.25 9.99
N TYR A 172 -9.74 21.60 11.12
CA TYR A 172 -11.05 21.23 11.65
C TYR A 172 -11.67 22.48 12.27
N ASN A 173 -12.58 23.16 11.53
CA ASN A 173 -13.39 24.25 12.07
C ASN A 173 -14.55 23.69 12.88
#